data_5131dd58b24516e804c96b3f9a6645b5
#
_entry.id   5131dd58b24516e804c96b3f9a6645b5
#
_cell.length_a   1.000
_cell.length_b   1.000
_cell.length_c   1.000
_cell.angle_alpha   90.00
_cell.angle_beta   90.00
_cell.angle_gamma   90.00
#
_symmetry.space_group_name_H-M   'P 1'
#
loop_
_entity.id
_entity.type
_entity.pdbx_description
1 polymer ?
#
loop_
_entity_poly.entity_id
_entity_poly.type
_entity_poly.pdbx_seq_one_letter_code
_entity_poly.pdbx_strand_id
1 'polypeptide(L)'
;MNHIFAAIARTDFLVWLWIFVIAYALHELEEWNILRWYQRNYVDLPPSTDKSVRVWIVFFILIVFVWDIVATLPGNPVFAAYVFLPAIALAMQNALQHVYWLFYFKQYAPGIVTSIVCLIPFGIYLAIRAVWQNFVPA
;
A
#
# COMPACT_ATOMS: atom_id res chain seq x y z
N MET A 1 27.72 -3.25 -4.81
CA MET A 1 26.51 -3.59 -4.02
C MET A 1 26.36 -2.71 -2.76
N ASN A 2 27.43 -2.37 -2.05
CA ASN A 2 27.36 -1.59 -0.81
C ASN A 2 26.90 -0.13 -0.94
N HIS A 3 27.11 0.53 -2.09
CA HIS A 3 26.74 1.95 -2.29
C HIS A 3 25.22 2.17 -2.40
N ILE A 4 24.49 1.23 -3.00
CA ILE A 4 23.02 1.32 -3.12
C ILE A 4 22.35 1.15 -1.75
N PHE A 5 22.76 0.16 -0.98
CA PHE A 5 22.24 -0.05 0.38
C PHE A 5 22.56 1.13 1.31
N ALA A 6 23.76 1.73 1.18
CA ALA A 6 24.12 2.92 1.94
C ALA A 6 23.29 4.15 1.54
N ALA A 7 22.97 4.33 0.26
CA ALA A 7 22.09 5.40 -0.21
C ALA A 7 20.65 5.23 0.32
N ILE A 8 20.11 4.01 0.23
CA ILE A 8 18.78 3.66 0.76
C ILE A 8 18.70 3.95 2.27
N ALA A 9 19.72 3.55 3.03
CA ALA A 9 19.75 3.76 4.47
C ALA A 9 19.86 5.25 4.86
N ARG A 10 20.44 6.08 4.01
CA ARG A 10 20.60 7.54 4.25
C ARG A 10 19.39 8.37 3.82
N THR A 11 18.50 7.82 2.98
CA THR A 11 17.31 8.54 2.53
C THR A 11 16.39 8.79 3.72
N ASP A 12 15.83 9.99 3.81
CA ASP A 12 14.91 10.37 4.89
C ASP A 12 13.71 9.42 4.96
N PHE A 13 13.26 9.11 6.18
CA PHE A 13 12.07 8.28 6.41
C PHE A 13 10.82 8.87 5.77
N LEU A 14 10.66 10.20 5.83
CA LEU A 14 9.51 10.89 5.23
C LEU A 14 9.46 10.72 3.70
N VAL A 15 10.62 10.71 3.04
CA VAL A 15 10.69 10.44 1.58
C VAL A 15 10.21 9.03 1.25
N TRP A 16 10.51 8.04 2.11
CA TRP A 16 10.05 6.68 1.92
C TRP A 16 8.53 6.52 2.10
N LEU A 17 7.89 7.33 2.94
CA LEU A 17 6.44 7.36 3.04
C LEU A 17 5.82 7.80 1.70
N TRP A 18 6.34 8.84 1.07
CA TRP A 18 5.91 9.27 -0.28
C TRP A 18 6.12 8.20 -1.36
N ILE A 19 7.24 7.47 -1.31
CA ILE A 19 7.47 6.34 -2.23
C ILE A 19 6.42 5.24 -2.01
N PHE A 20 6.04 4.99 -0.75
CA PHE A 20 4.97 4.03 -0.44
C PHE A 20 3.61 4.48 -0.98
N VAL A 21 3.27 5.77 -0.90
CA VAL A 21 2.03 6.31 -1.48
C VAL A 21 1.98 6.12 -3.00
N ILE A 22 3.11 6.31 -3.67
CA ILE A 22 3.21 6.04 -5.12
C ILE A 22 3.01 4.55 -5.41
N ALA A 23 3.64 3.68 -4.63
CA ALA A 23 3.47 2.23 -4.76
C ALA A 23 2.01 1.80 -4.51
N TYR A 24 1.34 2.40 -3.52
CA TYR A 24 -0.07 2.19 -3.24
C TYR A 24 -0.96 2.65 -4.40
N ALA A 25 -0.70 3.84 -4.96
CA ALA A 25 -1.45 4.32 -6.11
C ALA A 25 -1.30 3.40 -7.34
N LEU A 26 -0.10 2.87 -7.58
CA LEU A 26 0.13 1.88 -8.64
C LEU A 26 -0.65 0.58 -8.39
N HIS A 27 -0.76 0.15 -7.14
CA HIS A 27 -1.54 -1.01 -6.75
C HIS A 27 -3.04 -0.80 -7.04
N GLU A 28 -3.60 0.31 -6.61
CA GLU A 28 -4.99 0.67 -6.90
C GLU A 28 -5.26 0.78 -8.41
N LEU A 29 -4.30 1.26 -9.19
CA LEU A 29 -4.41 1.32 -10.65
C LEU A 29 -4.33 -0.07 -11.31
N GLU A 30 -3.62 -1.03 -10.74
CA GLU A 30 -3.66 -2.43 -11.20
C GLU A 30 -5.06 -3.02 -11.01
N GLU A 31 -5.82 -2.55 -10.01
CA GLU A 31 -7.18 -2.97 -9.72
C GLU A 31 -8.26 -2.27 -10.59
N TRP A 32 -7.89 -1.38 -11.53
CA TRP A 32 -8.83 -0.55 -12.29
C TRP A 32 -10.01 -1.29 -12.92
N ASN A 33 -9.86 -2.57 -13.24
CA ASN A 33 -10.88 -3.43 -13.81
C ASN A 33 -11.23 -4.64 -12.93
N ILE A 34 -11.03 -4.55 -11.62
CA ILE A 34 -11.18 -5.65 -10.66
C ILE A 34 -12.63 -6.17 -10.60
N LEU A 35 -13.64 -5.34 -10.93
CA LEU A 35 -15.05 -5.75 -10.90
C LEU A 35 -15.32 -7.02 -11.72
N ARG A 36 -14.72 -7.15 -12.90
CA ARG A 36 -14.87 -8.34 -13.75
C ARG A 36 -14.30 -9.59 -13.09
N TRP A 37 -13.23 -9.42 -12.30
CA TRP A 37 -12.64 -10.51 -11.56
C TRP A 37 -13.54 -10.93 -10.39
N TYR A 38 -14.11 -9.97 -9.65
CA TYR A 38 -15.09 -10.24 -8.60
C TYR A 38 -16.31 -10.98 -9.15
N GLN A 39 -16.90 -10.52 -10.24
CA GLN A 39 -18.08 -11.12 -10.85
C GLN A 39 -17.87 -12.57 -11.34
N ARG A 40 -16.63 -12.97 -11.61
CA ARG A 40 -16.29 -14.35 -11.98
C ARG A 40 -16.11 -15.27 -10.78
N ASN A 41 -15.71 -14.72 -9.64
CA ASN A 41 -15.22 -15.51 -8.50
C ASN A 41 -16.16 -15.48 -7.30
N TYR A 42 -17.07 -14.51 -7.24
CA TYR A 42 -18.01 -14.37 -6.13
C TYR A 42 -19.45 -14.40 -6.60
N VAL A 43 -20.31 -15.03 -5.79
CA VAL A 43 -21.76 -15.07 -5.96
C VAL A 43 -22.39 -13.97 -5.11
N ASP A 44 -23.51 -13.43 -5.51
CA ASP A 44 -24.30 -12.46 -4.73
C ASP A 44 -23.57 -11.14 -4.42
N LEU A 45 -22.78 -10.65 -5.38
CA LEU A 45 -22.17 -9.33 -5.26
C LEU A 45 -23.26 -8.23 -5.25
N PRO A 46 -23.08 -7.19 -4.43
CA PRO A 46 -23.95 -6.03 -4.49
C PRO A 46 -23.90 -5.39 -5.88
N PRO A 47 -24.99 -4.77 -6.35
CA PRO A 47 -25.02 -4.10 -7.64
C PRO A 47 -23.90 -3.07 -7.73
N SER A 48 -22.96 -3.29 -8.63
CA SER A 48 -21.78 -2.46 -8.84
C SER A 48 -21.52 -2.24 -10.33
N THR A 49 -20.98 -1.10 -10.67
CA THR A 49 -20.57 -0.74 -12.04
C THR A 49 -19.06 -0.46 -12.07
N ASP A 50 -18.43 -0.61 -13.23
CA ASP A 50 -17.02 -0.24 -13.41
C ASP A 50 -16.79 1.21 -12.98
N LYS A 51 -17.74 2.12 -13.23
CA LYS A 51 -17.64 3.51 -12.79
C LYS A 51 -17.62 3.64 -11.28
N SER A 52 -18.52 2.95 -10.56
CA SER A 52 -18.55 3.04 -9.09
C SER A 52 -17.28 2.47 -8.47
N VAL A 53 -16.76 1.35 -8.98
CA VAL A 53 -15.50 0.76 -8.50
C VAL A 53 -14.32 1.71 -8.73
N ARG A 54 -14.21 2.30 -9.92
CA ARG A 54 -13.14 3.27 -10.22
C ARG A 54 -13.21 4.54 -9.36
N VAL A 55 -14.41 4.99 -9.01
CA VAL A 55 -14.58 6.10 -8.06
C VAL A 55 -14.01 5.73 -6.69
N TRP A 56 -14.26 4.52 -6.20
CA TRP A 56 -13.67 4.04 -4.94
C TRP A 56 -12.15 3.92 -5.02
N ILE A 57 -11.60 3.40 -6.11
CA ILE A 57 -10.14 3.34 -6.34
C ILE A 57 -9.52 4.73 -6.24
N VAL A 58 -10.06 5.71 -6.97
CA VAL A 58 -9.57 7.09 -6.91
C VAL A 58 -9.74 7.67 -5.51
N PHE A 59 -10.86 7.40 -4.84
CA PHE A 59 -11.09 7.85 -3.47
C PHE A 59 -10.04 7.28 -2.49
N PHE A 60 -9.70 6.01 -2.57
CA PHE A 60 -8.67 5.40 -1.72
C PHE A 60 -7.27 5.96 -2.00
N ILE A 61 -6.92 6.18 -3.27
CA ILE A 61 -5.66 6.86 -3.62
C ILE A 61 -5.60 8.25 -2.97
N LEU A 62 -6.67 9.05 -3.09
CA LEU A 62 -6.72 10.39 -2.55
C LEU A 62 -6.67 10.41 -1.02
N ILE A 63 -7.37 9.48 -0.35
CA ILE A 63 -7.38 9.44 1.11
C ILE A 63 -6.00 9.09 1.68
N VAL A 64 -5.29 8.13 1.07
CA VAL A 64 -3.94 7.76 1.49
C VAL A 64 -2.95 8.89 1.18
N PHE A 65 -3.09 9.57 0.05
CA PHE A 65 -2.30 10.75 -0.28
C PHE A 65 -2.48 11.89 0.73
N VAL A 66 -3.74 12.22 1.09
CA VAL A 66 -4.02 13.25 2.11
C VAL A 66 -3.51 12.82 3.49
N TRP A 67 -3.62 11.53 3.81
CA TRP A 67 -3.11 10.98 5.07
C TRP A 67 -1.60 11.14 5.17
N ASP A 68 -0.86 10.90 4.08
CA ASP A 68 0.60 11.10 4.05
C ASP A 68 0.97 12.58 4.16
N ILE A 69 0.24 13.50 3.53
CA ILE A 69 0.42 14.95 3.74
C ILE A 69 0.31 15.29 5.22
N VAL A 70 -0.75 14.83 5.89
CA VAL A 70 -0.96 15.09 7.33
C VAL A 70 0.18 14.52 8.16
N ALA A 71 0.66 13.32 7.82
CA ALA A 71 1.74 12.66 8.53
C ALA A 71 3.09 13.38 8.34
N THR A 72 3.38 13.86 7.13
CA THR A 72 4.70 14.38 6.77
C THR A 72 4.84 15.90 6.93
N LEU A 73 3.72 16.65 6.92
CA LEU A 73 3.71 18.11 7.01
C LEU A 73 4.49 18.69 8.22
N PRO A 74 4.42 18.09 9.44
CA PRO A 74 5.20 18.60 10.58
C PRO A 74 6.71 18.39 10.46
N GLY A 75 7.20 17.60 9.48
CA GLY A 75 8.62 17.27 9.32
C GLY A 75 9.20 16.42 10.46
N ASN A 76 8.36 15.80 11.28
CA ASN A 76 8.76 14.99 12.42
C ASN A 76 8.57 13.49 12.11
N PRO A 77 9.65 12.69 11.99
CA PRO A 77 9.57 11.28 11.61
C PRO A 77 8.86 10.42 12.67
N VAL A 78 8.94 10.77 13.95
CA VAL A 78 8.22 10.05 15.02
C VAL A 78 6.71 10.24 14.85
N PHE A 79 6.28 11.49 14.70
CA PHE A 79 4.87 11.80 14.43
C PHE A 79 4.38 11.11 13.15
N ALA A 80 5.16 11.19 12.06
CA ALA A 80 4.83 10.58 10.79
C ALA A 80 4.68 9.05 10.92
N ALA A 81 5.56 8.38 11.67
CA ALA A 81 5.47 6.95 11.91
C ALA A 81 4.16 6.59 12.64
N TYR A 82 3.83 7.26 13.75
CA TYR A 82 2.57 6.97 14.47
C TYR A 82 1.32 7.24 13.64
N VAL A 83 1.33 8.28 12.82
CA VAL A 83 0.16 8.66 12.01
C VAL A 83 0.02 7.77 10.77
N PHE A 84 1.10 7.38 10.10
CA PHE A 84 1.02 6.71 8.81
C PHE A 84 1.20 5.18 8.86
N LEU A 85 1.85 4.60 9.88
CA LEU A 85 1.95 3.14 10.01
C LEU A 85 0.60 2.41 10.00
N PRO A 86 -0.49 2.93 10.57
CA PRO A 86 -1.81 2.32 10.42
C PRO A 86 -2.28 2.23 8.95
N ALA A 87 -2.02 3.25 8.13
CA ALA A 87 -2.34 3.22 6.71
C ALA A 87 -1.51 2.14 5.97
N ILE A 88 -0.22 2.03 6.30
CA ILE A 88 0.65 0.96 5.79
C ILE A 88 0.10 -0.41 6.18
N ALA A 89 -0.31 -0.61 7.42
CA ALA A 89 -0.88 -1.87 7.88
C ALA A 89 -2.15 -2.26 7.11
N LEU A 90 -3.05 -1.30 6.85
CA LEU A 90 -4.25 -1.51 6.05
C LEU A 90 -3.90 -1.87 4.59
N ALA A 91 -2.95 -1.17 3.98
CA ALA A 91 -2.49 -1.47 2.63
C ALA A 91 -1.81 -2.85 2.55
N MET A 92 -1.05 -3.25 3.57
CA MET A 92 -0.46 -4.59 3.65
C MET A 92 -1.51 -5.68 3.83
N GLN A 93 -2.57 -5.43 4.61
CA GLN A 93 -3.69 -6.36 4.74
C GLN A 93 -4.37 -6.56 3.39
N ASN A 94 -4.62 -5.49 2.64
CA ASN A 94 -5.14 -5.59 1.27
C ASN A 94 -4.19 -6.38 0.37
N ALA A 95 -2.90 -6.08 0.38
CA ALA A 95 -1.90 -6.82 -0.40
C ALA A 95 -1.88 -8.32 -0.08
N LEU A 96 -1.95 -8.69 1.20
CA LEU A 96 -2.02 -10.09 1.63
C LEU A 96 -3.32 -10.77 1.16
N GLN A 97 -4.42 -10.03 1.05
CA GLN A 97 -5.68 -10.56 0.50
C GLN A 97 -5.52 -10.95 -0.97
N HIS A 98 -4.78 -10.17 -1.79
CA HIS A 98 -4.47 -10.55 -3.18
C HIS A 98 -3.59 -11.80 -3.26
N VAL A 99 -2.63 -11.96 -2.35
CA VAL A 99 -1.83 -13.18 -2.22
C VAL A 99 -2.74 -14.37 -1.87
N TYR A 100 -3.65 -14.21 -0.91
CA TYR A 100 -4.63 -15.23 -0.58
C TYR A 100 -5.49 -15.60 -1.79
N TRP A 101 -6.01 -14.65 -2.55
CA TRP A 101 -6.82 -14.90 -3.74
C TRP A 101 -6.05 -15.65 -4.83
N LEU A 102 -4.76 -15.33 -5.05
CA LEU A 102 -3.92 -16.06 -5.99
C LEU A 102 -3.89 -17.56 -5.67
N PHE A 103 -3.69 -17.92 -4.41
CA PHE A 103 -3.64 -19.34 -3.99
C PHE A 103 -5.02 -20.00 -3.94
N TYR A 104 -6.03 -19.28 -3.49
CA TYR A 104 -7.38 -19.81 -3.33
C TYR A 104 -8.06 -20.05 -4.67
N PHE A 105 -8.04 -19.07 -5.56
CA PHE A 105 -8.67 -19.17 -6.88
C PHE A 105 -7.75 -19.75 -7.95
N LYS A 106 -6.46 -19.93 -7.66
CA LYS A 106 -5.41 -20.44 -8.58
C LYS A 106 -5.36 -19.68 -9.91
N GLN A 107 -5.59 -18.39 -9.87
CA GLN A 107 -5.58 -17.51 -11.03
C GLN A 107 -5.07 -16.11 -10.64
N TYR A 108 -4.65 -15.35 -11.66
CA TYR A 108 -4.27 -13.96 -11.46
C TYR A 108 -5.42 -13.16 -10.84
N ALA A 109 -5.12 -12.45 -9.75
CA ALA A 109 -6.00 -11.45 -9.14
C ALA A 109 -5.43 -10.07 -9.41
N PRO A 110 -6.20 -9.09 -9.96
CA PRO A 110 -5.71 -7.72 -10.11
C PRO A 110 -5.19 -7.18 -8.78
N GLY A 111 -4.08 -6.46 -8.80
CA GLY A 111 -3.39 -6.00 -7.59
C GLY A 111 -2.28 -6.94 -7.07
N ILE A 112 -2.20 -8.20 -7.54
CA ILE A 112 -1.23 -9.17 -7.01
C ILE A 112 0.22 -8.82 -7.32
N VAL A 113 0.51 -8.27 -8.51
CA VAL A 113 1.89 -7.96 -8.90
C VAL A 113 2.44 -6.85 -8.04
N THR A 114 1.72 -5.74 -7.92
CA THR A 114 2.14 -4.61 -7.07
C THR A 114 2.11 -4.96 -5.58
N SER A 115 1.23 -5.86 -5.13
CA SER A 115 1.25 -6.41 -3.77
C SER A 115 2.59 -7.07 -3.45
N ILE A 116 3.04 -8.00 -4.30
CA ILE A 116 4.27 -8.78 -4.05
C ILE A 116 5.52 -7.94 -4.30
N VAL A 117 5.53 -7.11 -5.34
CA VAL A 117 6.73 -6.38 -5.77
C VAL A 117 6.91 -5.07 -5.00
N CYS A 118 5.81 -4.41 -4.61
CA CYS A 118 5.85 -3.08 -4.01
C CYS A 118 5.31 -3.06 -2.57
N LEU A 119 4.01 -3.30 -2.35
CA LEU A 119 3.39 -3.00 -1.06
C LEU A 119 3.98 -3.82 0.09
N ILE A 120 4.10 -5.14 -0.08
CA ILE A 120 4.63 -6.00 0.98
C ILE A 120 6.09 -5.66 1.29
N PRO A 121 7.03 -5.59 0.31
CA PRO A 121 8.42 -5.24 0.61
C PRO A 121 8.58 -3.85 1.21
N PHE A 122 7.90 -2.84 0.68
CA PHE A 122 8.00 -1.47 1.19
C PHE A 122 7.34 -1.31 2.57
N GLY A 123 6.19 -1.96 2.79
CA GLY A 123 5.51 -1.93 4.08
C GLY A 123 6.36 -2.57 5.19
N ILE A 124 6.95 -3.75 4.92
CA ILE A 124 7.89 -4.41 5.85
C ILE A 124 9.11 -3.53 6.10
N TYR A 125 9.70 -2.97 5.04
CA TYR A 125 10.87 -2.10 5.16
C TYR A 125 10.58 -0.89 6.06
N LEU A 126 9.44 -0.21 5.85
CA LEU A 126 9.06 0.96 6.63
C LEU A 126 8.78 0.63 8.09
N ALA A 127 8.10 -0.50 8.35
CA ALA A 127 7.82 -0.95 9.71
C ALA A 127 9.13 -1.27 10.46
N ILE A 128 10.03 -2.04 9.85
CA ILE A 128 11.35 -2.36 10.43
C ILE A 128 12.15 -1.08 10.67
N ARG A 129 12.15 -0.16 9.73
CA ARG A 129 12.90 1.09 9.83
C ARG A 129 12.37 1.99 10.93
N ALA A 130 11.05 2.08 11.11
CA ALA A 130 10.43 2.87 12.17
C ALA A 130 10.85 2.36 13.57
N VAL A 131 10.90 1.04 13.74
CA VAL A 131 11.42 0.42 14.99
C VAL A 131 12.92 0.64 15.13
N TRP A 132 13.68 0.42 14.08
CA TRP A 132 15.15 0.49 14.11
C TRP A 132 15.68 1.90 14.41
N GLN A 133 14.96 2.92 13.94
CA GLN A 133 15.25 4.34 14.20
C GLN A 133 14.60 4.86 15.49
N ASN A 134 13.98 3.99 16.29
CA ASN A 134 13.28 4.32 17.54
C ASN A 134 12.15 5.36 17.35
N PHE A 135 11.50 5.38 16.18
CA PHE A 135 10.33 6.22 15.97
C PHE A 135 9.08 5.63 16.62
N VAL A 136 9.03 4.31 16.75
CA VAL A 136 8.01 3.56 17.49
C VAL A 136 8.67 2.48 18.34
N PRO A 137 8.04 2.05 19.47
CA PRO A 137 8.54 0.94 20.28
C PRO A 137 8.51 -0.37 19.48
N ALA A 138 9.40 -1.30 19.86
CA ALA A 138 9.46 -2.64 19.29
C ALA A 138 8.30 -3.52 19.82
#